data_732ce3e38e66d48932988413cb001f1e
#
_entry.id   732ce3e38e66d48932988413cb001f1e
#
_cell.length_a   1.000
_cell.length_b   1.000
_cell.length_c   1.000
_cell.angle_alpha   90.00
_cell.angle_beta   90.00
_cell.angle_gamma   90.00
#
_symmetry.space_group_name_H-M   'P 1'
#
loop_
_entity.id
_entity.type
_entity.pdbx_description
1 polymer ?
#
loop_
_entity_poly.entity_id
_entity_poly.type
_entity_poly.pdbx_seq_one_letter_code
_entity_poly.pdbx_strand_id
1 'polypeptide(L)'
;MCEYLLADYTRKGFLRGRALRLVTISVRPGRPNAAASGFMSGIIREPLAGQRATCPVAPDTEVALASPDKAIAGLLCAATASDQAWGGRSAVNLPALTVSVADMAAALTRVAGPEVTALIDWISDPLIARIVASWPARVRADRAGQLGLAPDPDFDSIIRMHLAESGPEEEGGR
;
A
#
# COMPACT_ATOMS: atom_id res chain seq x y z
N MET A 1 3.68 0.11 -21.66
CA MET A 1 4.67 -0.47 -22.60
C MET A 1 5.43 -1.66 -22.01
N CYS A 2 6.02 -1.60 -20.81
CA CYS A 2 6.80 -2.70 -20.21
C CYS A 2 6.04 -4.02 -20.07
N GLU A 3 4.77 -4.00 -19.67
CA GLU A 3 3.94 -5.19 -19.52
C GLU A 3 3.73 -5.94 -20.86
N TYR A 4 3.54 -5.20 -21.96
CA TYR A 4 3.40 -5.80 -23.28
C TYR A 4 4.70 -6.42 -23.79
N LEU A 5 5.84 -5.76 -23.54
CA LEU A 5 7.16 -6.34 -23.84
C LEU A 5 7.38 -7.62 -23.05
N LEU A 6 7.11 -7.60 -21.75
CA LEU A 6 7.23 -8.76 -20.87
C LEU A 6 6.36 -9.92 -21.38
N ALA A 7 5.10 -9.62 -21.75
CA ALA A 7 4.17 -10.62 -22.30
C ALA A 7 4.67 -11.20 -23.63
N ASP A 8 5.22 -10.38 -24.55
CA ASP A 8 5.71 -10.85 -25.86
C ASP A 8 6.99 -11.70 -25.71
N TYR A 9 7.92 -11.27 -24.85
CA TYR A 9 9.13 -12.05 -24.59
C TYR A 9 8.81 -13.39 -23.92
N THR A 10 7.81 -13.41 -23.02
CA THR A 10 7.31 -14.63 -22.40
C THR A 10 6.66 -15.54 -23.42
N ARG A 11 5.84 -14.97 -24.34
CA ARG A 11 5.18 -15.72 -25.42
C ARG A 11 6.20 -16.38 -26.36
N LYS A 12 7.32 -15.69 -26.64
CA LYS A 12 8.40 -16.20 -27.49
C LYS A 12 9.34 -17.17 -26.78
N GLY A 13 9.16 -17.41 -25.48
CA GLY A 13 9.98 -18.33 -24.70
C GLY A 13 11.34 -17.79 -24.28
N PHE A 14 11.61 -16.48 -24.46
CA PHE A 14 12.89 -15.87 -24.07
C PHE A 14 13.02 -15.73 -22.55
N LEU A 15 11.90 -15.61 -21.82
CA LEU A 15 11.85 -15.55 -20.36
C LEU A 15 10.49 -16.04 -19.86
N ARG A 16 10.40 -16.28 -18.54
CA ARG A 16 9.14 -16.51 -17.81
C ARG A 16 8.82 -15.28 -16.99
N GLY A 17 8.20 -14.28 -17.62
CA GLY A 17 7.89 -13.02 -16.99
C GLY A 17 6.45 -12.92 -16.50
N ARG A 18 6.25 -12.32 -15.34
CA ARG A 18 4.93 -12.05 -14.75
C ARG A 18 4.90 -10.61 -14.28
N ALA A 19 3.78 -9.93 -14.51
CA ALA A 19 3.58 -8.56 -14.09
C ALA A 19 2.52 -8.51 -12.98
N LEU A 20 2.89 -7.95 -11.84
CA LEU A 20 1.98 -7.62 -10.75
C LEU A 20 1.89 -6.10 -10.65
N ARG A 21 0.66 -5.56 -10.70
CA ARG A 21 0.40 -4.14 -10.49
C ARG A 21 0.12 -3.92 -9.02
N LEU A 22 1.02 -3.20 -8.37
CA LEU A 22 0.87 -2.81 -6.97
C LEU A 22 0.00 -1.56 -6.86
N VAL A 23 -0.73 -1.45 -5.76
CA VAL A 23 -1.39 -0.22 -5.28
C VAL A 23 -0.44 0.58 -4.40
N THR A 24 -0.91 1.65 -3.77
CA THR A 24 -0.10 2.36 -2.78
C THR A 24 0.17 1.45 -1.58
N ILE A 25 1.44 1.27 -1.24
CA ILE A 25 1.84 0.49 -0.07
C ILE A 25 1.93 1.41 1.15
N SER A 26 1.22 1.05 2.22
CA SER A 26 1.14 1.78 3.50
C SER A 26 0.99 0.76 4.67
N VAL A 27 1.63 0.91 5.81
CA VAL A 27 2.55 1.98 6.18
C VAL A 27 3.97 1.55 5.79
N ARG A 28 4.65 2.33 4.99
CA ARG A 28 6.03 2.00 4.59
C ARG A 28 7.01 2.49 5.67
N PRO A 29 8.00 1.67 6.05
CA PRO A 29 9.11 2.11 6.89
C PRO A 29 9.99 3.14 6.16
N GLY A 30 10.88 3.80 6.89
CA GLY A 30 11.85 4.73 6.34
C GLY A 30 11.44 6.20 6.44
N ARG A 31 12.27 7.08 5.85
CA ARG A 31 12.07 8.53 5.94
C ARG A 31 11.01 9.04 4.95
N PRO A 32 10.34 10.18 5.26
CA PRO A 32 9.48 10.87 4.31
C PRO A 32 10.18 11.12 2.97
N ASN A 33 9.45 11.00 1.88
CA ASN A 33 9.93 11.31 0.55
C ASN A 33 8.96 12.25 -0.18
N ALA A 34 9.39 12.85 -1.28
CA ALA A 34 8.60 13.82 -2.05
C ALA A 34 7.51 13.19 -2.95
N ALA A 35 7.25 11.88 -2.85
CA ALA A 35 6.19 11.26 -3.64
C ALA A 35 4.80 11.72 -3.15
N ALA A 36 3.90 12.04 -4.07
CA ALA A 36 2.54 12.45 -3.74
C ALA A 36 1.77 11.44 -2.86
N SER A 37 2.11 10.14 -2.95
CA SER A 37 1.57 9.07 -2.08
C SER A 37 2.24 8.98 -0.70
N GLY A 38 3.31 9.73 -0.46
CA GLY A 38 4.11 9.65 0.77
C GLY A 38 3.30 9.95 2.03
N PHE A 39 2.34 10.87 1.93
CA PHE A 39 1.49 11.25 3.07
C PHE A 39 0.67 10.07 3.63
N MET A 40 0.28 9.09 2.80
CA MET A 40 -0.53 7.94 3.24
C MET A 40 0.20 7.05 4.26
N SER A 41 1.53 7.01 4.20
CA SER A 41 2.33 6.40 5.26
C SER A 41 2.68 7.43 6.35
N GLY A 42 2.92 8.69 5.95
CA GLY A 42 3.33 9.77 6.83
C GLY A 42 2.33 10.07 7.94
N ILE A 43 1.03 10.20 7.61
CA ILE A 43 -0.03 10.52 8.60
C ILE A 43 -0.24 9.41 9.66
N ILE A 44 0.43 8.28 9.49
CA ILE A 44 0.42 7.18 10.46
C ILE A 44 1.79 7.08 11.16
N ARG A 45 2.86 6.95 10.39
CA ARG A 45 4.21 6.70 10.87
C ARG A 45 4.75 7.83 11.75
N GLU A 46 4.63 9.09 11.28
CA GLU A 46 5.15 10.24 12.01
C GLU A 46 4.40 10.45 13.34
N PRO A 47 3.04 10.45 13.39
CA PRO A 47 2.31 10.54 14.65
C PRO A 47 2.66 9.42 15.63
N LEU A 48 2.81 8.17 15.16
CA LEU A 48 3.25 7.05 16.00
C LEU A 48 4.66 7.26 16.58
N ALA A 49 5.51 8.01 15.88
CA ALA A 49 6.83 8.44 16.35
C ALA A 49 6.80 9.77 17.14
N GLY A 50 5.62 10.27 17.53
CA GLY A 50 5.46 11.53 18.26
C GLY A 50 5.73 12.79 17.43
N GLN A 51 5.73 12.69 16.10
CA GLN A 51 6.00 13.79 15.18
C GLN A 51 4.72 14.26 14.49
N ARG A 52 4.62 15.54 14.17
CA ARG A 52 3.50 16.05 13.37
C ARG A 52 3.62 15.61 11.91
N ALA A 53 2.47 15.33 11.30
CA ALA A 53 2.38 14.95 9.88
C ALA A 53 1.32 15.79 9.18
N THR A 54 1.61 16.24 7.96
CA THR A 54 0.66 16.97 7.13
C THR A 54 -0.14 16.01 6.24
N CYS A 55 -1.48 16.13 6.31
CA CYS A 55 -2.39 15.51 5.35
C CYS A 55 -2.79 16.53 4.28
N PRO A 56 -2.39 16.33 3.00
CA PRO A 56 -2.58 17.32 1.95
C PRO A 56 -3.91 17.20 1.20
N VAL A 57 -4.76 16.24 1.56
CA VAL A 57 -6.03 15.94 0.86
C VAL A 57 -7.22 16.05 1.81
N ALA A 58 -8.42 16.11 1.24
CA ALA A 58 -9.66 16.14 2.02
C ALA A 58 -9.88 14.80 2.76
N PRO A 59 -10.53 14.82 3.95
CA PRO A 59 -10.77 13.64 4.76
C PRO A 59 -11.58 12.52 4.05
N ASP A 60 -12.49 12.89 3.16
CA ASP A 60 -13.34 12.00 2.38
C ASP A 60 -12.66 11.40 1.14
N THR A 61 -11.39 11.75 0.89
CA THR A 61 -10.63 11.18 -0.23
C THR A 61 -10.46 9.68 -0.06
N GLU A 62 -11.05 8.89 -0.97
CA GLU A 62 -10.85 7.43 -1.01
C GLU A 62 -9.52 7.08 -1.67
N VAL A 63 -8.82 6.09 -1.11
CA VAL A 63 -7.53 5.59 -1.61
C VAL A 63 -7.51 4.07 -1.61
N ALA A 64 -6.76 3.48 -2.55
CA ALA A 64 -6.51 2.04 -2.61
C ALA A 64 -5.14 1.73 -2.00
N LEU A 65 -5.10 0.91 -0.96
CA LEU A 65 -3.90 0.60 -0.19
C LEU A 65 -3.69 -0.90 -0.05
N ALA A 66 -2.45 -1.28 0.20
CA ALA A 66 -2.08 -2.61 0.69
C ALA A 66 -0.92 -2.47 1.68
N SER A 67 -0.84 -3.38 2.65
CA SER A 67 0.31 -3.47 3.54
C SER A 67 1.57 -3.94 2.79
N PRO A 68 2.78 -3.71 3.36
CA PRO A 68 4.02 -4.31 2.86
C PRO A 68 3.93 -5.83 2.74
N ASP A 69 3.34 -6.52 3.71
CA ASP A 69 3.17 -7.97 3.71
C ASP A 69 2.34 -8.45 2.53
N LYS A 70 1.24 -7.76 2.21
CA LYS A 70 0.41 -8.10 1.03
C LYS A 70 1.18 -7.89 -0.27
N ALA A 71 2.01 -6.85 -0.35
CA ALA A 71 2.87 -6.63 -1.50
C ALA A 71 3.91 -7.74 -1.66
N ILE A 72 4.57 -8.14 -0.56
CA ILE A 72 5.55 -9.24 -0.54
C ILE A 72 4.86 -10.57 -0.92
N ALA A 73 3.71 -10.88 -0.30
CA ALA A 73 2.94 -12.08 -0.63
C ALA A 73 2.55 -12.13 -2.11
N GLY A 74 2.14 -10.99 -2.68
CA GLY A 74 1.84 -10.85 -4.10
C GLY A 74 3.06 -11.12 -4.99
N LEU A 75 4.23 -10.59 -4.64
CA LEU A 75 5.48 -10.82 -5.38
C LEU A 75 5.94 -12.27 -5.29
N LEU A 76 5.88 -12.89 -4.10
CA LEU A 76 6.19 -14.31 -3.90
C LEU A 76 5.22 -15.20 -4.70
N CYS A 77 3.93 -14.91 -4.67
CA CYS A 77 2.93 -15.59 -5.48
C CYS A 77 3.27 -15.48 -6.98
N ALA A 78 3.61 -14.27 -7.45
CA ALA A 78 4.02 -14.08 -8.85
C ALA A 78 5.28 -14.86 -9.20
N ALA A 79 6.22 -15.04 -8.29
CA ALA A 79 7.46 -15.80 -8.49
C ALA A 79 7.22 -17.30 -8.52
N THR A 80 6.33 -17.83 -7.66
CA THR A 80 6.21 -19.26 -7.37
C THR A 80 5.02 -19.97 -8.02
N ALA A 81 3.94 -19.24 -8.40
CA ALA A 81 2.76 -19.85 -9.01
C ALA A 81 3.13 -20.62 -10.29
N SER A 82 2.41 -21.71 -10.61
CA SER A 82 2.54 -22.38 -11.88
C SER A 82 2.00 -21.49 -13.02
N ASP A 83 2.41 -21.76 -14.26
CA ASP A 83 1.89 -20.99 -15.42
C ASP A 83 0.39 -21.19 -15.61
N GLN A 84 -0.10 -22.39 -15.28
CA GLN A 84 -1.53 -22.71 -15.29
C GLN A 84 -2.30 -21.89 -14.25
N ALA A 85 -1.81 -21.84 -13.00
CA ALA A 85 -2.44 -21.05 -11.93
C ALA A 85 -2.38 -19.55 -12.20
N TRP A 86 -1.27 -19.05 -12.76
CA TRP A 86 -1.14 -17.64 -13.14
C TRP A 86 -2.15 -17.23 -14.22
N GLY A 87 -2.56 -18.18 -15.09
CA GLY A 87 -3.71 -18.03 -15.98
C GLY A 87 -3.53 -17.01 -17.11
N GLY A 88 -2.33 -16.86 -17.66
CA GLY A 88 -2.08 -16.02 -18.84
C GLY A 88 -0.89 -15.08 -18.71
N ARG A 89 -0.75 -14.17 -19.69
CA ARG A 89 0.41 -13.27 -19.81
C ARG A 89 0.11 -11.81 -19.42
N SER A 90 -1.17 -11.48 -19.18
CA SER A 90 -1.55 -10.13 -18.74
C SER A 90 -1.19 -9.89 -17.27
N ALA A 91 -0.98 -8.62 -16.91
CA ALA A 91 -0.72 -8.25 -15.53
C ALA A 91 -1.87 -8.64 -14.59
N VAL A 92 -1.52 -8.97 -13.37
CA VAL A 92 -2.45 -9.21 -12.26
C VAL A 92 -2.42 -7.98 -11.34
N ASN A 93 -3.58 -7.47 -10.95
CA ASN A 93 -3.66 -6.41 -9.95
C ASN A 93 -3.58 -7.03 -8.55
N LEU A 94 -2.77 -6.43 -7.67
CA LEU A 94 -2.79 -6.78 -6.25
C LEU A 94 -4.14 -6.38 -5.66
N PRO A 95 -4.78 -7.24 -4.82
CA PRO A 95 -5.97 -6.84 -4.07
C PRO A 95 -5.67 -5.65 -3.16
N ALA A 96 -6.62 -4.74 -3.06
CA ALA A 96 -6.47 -3.50 -2.29
C ALA A 96 -7.60 -3.31 -1.30
N LEU A 97 -7.26 -2.78 -0.14
CA LEU A 97 -8.21 -2.16 0.78
C LEU A 97 -8.54 -0.77 0.24
N THR A 98 -9.84 -0.48 0.02
CA THR A 98 -10.32 0.88 -0.23
C THR A 98 -10.74 1.51 1.09
N VAL A 99 -10.20 2.67 1.39
CA VAL A 99 -10.43 3.36 2.66
C VAL A 99 -10.39 4.87 2.44
N SER A 100 -11.21 5.64 3.17
CA SER A 100 -11.09 7.10 3.18
C SER A 100 -9.92 7.53 4.08
N VAL A 101 -9.36 8.71 3.82
CA VAL A 101 -8.29 9.26 4.68
C VAL A 101 -8.82 9.55 6.09
N ALA A 102 -10.10 9.91 6.23
CA ALA A 102 -10.76 10.03 7.53
C ALA A 102 -10.79 8.69 8.28
N ASP A 103 -11.10 7.59 7.59
CA ASP A 103 -11.10 6.25 8.22
C ASP A 103 -9.70 5.79 8.60
N MET A 104 -8.66 6.20 7.84
CA MET A 104 -7.26 5.98 8.22
C MET A 104 -6.93 6.69 9.54
N ALA A 105 -7.31 7.97 9.68
CA ALA A 105 -7.13 8.72 10.92
C ALA A 105 -7.95 8.14 12.08
N ALA A 106 -9.19 7.72 11.82
CA ALA A 106 -10.03 7.05 12.81
C ALA A 106 -9.42 5.71 13.28
N ALA A 107 -8.83 4.93 12.36
CA ALA A 107 -8.10 3.71 12.70
C ALA A 107 -6.87 4.03 13.59
N LEU A 108 -6.13 5.10 13.30
CA LEU A 108 -5.02 5.54 14.15
C LEU A 108 -5.52 5.89 15.56
N THR A 109 -6.67 6.58 15.68
CA THR A 109 -7.29 6.86 16.98
C THR A 109 -7.64 5.59 17.74
N ARG A 110 -8.21 4.58 17.07
CA ARG A 110 -8.57 3.30 17.72
C ARG A 110 -7.36 2.50 18.19
N VAL A 111 -6.25 2.57 17.47
CA VAL A 111 -5.06 1.76 17.75
C VAL A 111 -4.10 2.47 18.70
N ALA A 112 -3.91 3.78 18.55
CA ALA A 112 -2.86 4.53 19.25
C ALA A 112 -3.38 5.68 20.15
N GLY A 113 -4.66 5.99 20.10
CA GLY A 113 -5.26 7.05 20.91
C GLY A 113 -5.46 8.38 20.18
N PRO A 114 -6.36 9.24 20.70
CA PRO A 114 -6.69 10.52 20.07
C PRO A 114 -5.55 11.53 20.11
N GLU A 115 -4.67 11.47 21.11
CA GLU A 115 -3.50 12.33 21.24
C GLU A 115 -2.49 12.12 20.11
N VAL A 116 -2.34 10.88 19.64
CA VAL A 116 -1.49 10.56 18.50
C VAL A 116 -2.12 11.10 17.22
N THR A 117 -3.41 10.90 17.03
CA THR A 117 -4.14 11.41 15.86
C THR A 117 -4.16 12.95 15.80
N ALA A 118 -4.14 13.64 16.94
CA ALA A 118 -4.05 15.10 17.02
C ALA A 118 -2.73 15.68 16.44
N LEU A 119 -1.76 14.83 16.14
CA LEU A 119 -0.54 15.21 15.43
C LEU A 119 -0.71 15.30 13.91
N ILE A 120 -1.89 14.96 13.36
CA ILE A 120 -2.18 15.12 11.93
C ILE A 120 -2.64 16.57 11.67
N ASP A 121 -1.87 17.29 10.87
CA ASP A 121 -2.22 18.62 10.38
C ASP A 121 -2.93 18.51 9.02
N TRP A 122 -4.19 18.89 8.97
CA TRP A 122 -4.99 18.92 7.75
C TRP A 122 -4.73 20.19 6.96
N ILE A 123 -3.71 20.17 6.09
CA ILE A 123 -3.29 21.32 5.27
C ILE A 123 -3.41 20.93 3.80
N SER A 124 -4.47 21.38 3.15
CA SER A 124 -4.76 21.05 1.75
C SER A 124 -3.65 21.55 0.80
N ASP A 125 -3.18 20.64 -0.07
CA ASP A 125 -2.33 20.96 -1.22
C ASP A 125 -3.11 20.64 -2.51
N PRO A 126 -3.55 21.66 -3.27
CA PRO A 126 -4.35 21.46 -4.48
C PRO A 126 -3.64 20.62 -5.56
N LEU A 127 -2.30 20.65 -5.62
CA LEU A 127 -1.55 19.86 -6.59
C LEU A 127 -1.59 18.38 -6.20
N ILE A 128 -1.30 18.07 -4.93
CA ILE A 128 -1.35 16.68 -4.43
C ILE A 128 -2.77 16.15 -4.48
N ALA A 129 -3.77 16.92 -4.05
CA ALA A 129 -5.17 16.53 -4.10
C ALA A 129 -5.61 16.17 -5.52
N ARG A 130 -5.24 16.96 -6.53
CA ARG A 130 -5.53 16.66 -7.94
C ARG A 130 -4.83 15.41 -8.44
N ILE A 131 -3.58 15.18 -8.04
CA ILE A 131 -2.84 13.97 -8.41
C ILE A 131 -3.52 12.74 -7.80
N VAL A 132 -3.83 12.77 -6.50
CA VAL A 132 -4.46 11.65 -5.79
C VAL A 132 -5.86 11.36 -6.35
N ALA A 133 -6.65 12.38 -6.64
CA ALA A 133 -7.98 12.22 -7.25
C ALA A 133 -7.95 11.57 -8.64
N SER A 134 -6.80 11.56 -9.33
CA SER A 134 -6.63 10.85 -10.61
C SER A 134 -6.35 9.35 -10.47
N TRP A 135 -6.08 8.86 -9.26
CA TRP A 135 -5.78 7.46 -9.02
C TRP A 135 -7.05 6.66 -8.77
N PRO A 136 -7.09 5.38 -9.21
CA PRO A 136 -8.23 4.53 -8.92
C PRO A 136 -8.30 4.22 -7.42
N ALA A 137 -9.39 4.61 -6.77
CA ALA A 137 -9.64 4.26 -5.37
C ALA A 137 -10.13 2.81 -5.21
N ARG A 138 -10.60 2.18 -6.30
CA ARG A 138 -11.12 0.81 -6.31
C ARG A 138 -10.44 -0.01 -7.40
N VAL A 139 -9.93 -1.18 -7.03
CA VAL A 139 -9.18 -2.06 -7.92
C VAL A 139 -9.88 -3.42 -8.02
N ARG A 140 -10.19 -3.85 -9.26
CA ARG A 140 -10.65 -5.21 -9.49
C ARG A 140 -9.45 -6.16 -9.53
N ALA A 141 -9.50 -7.21 -8.70
CA ALA A 141 -8.41 -8.16 -8.52
C ALA A 141 -8.89 -9.63 -8.57
N ASP A 142 -9.89 -9.93 -9.40
CA ASP A 142 -10.54 -11.25 -9.48
C ASP A 142 -9.52 -12.38 -9.70
N ARG A 143 -8.53 -12.16 -10.59
CA ARG A 143 -7.45 -13.13 -10.85
C ARG A 143 -6.52 -13.33 -9.66
N ALA A 144 -6.25 -12.30 -8.89
CA ALA A 144 -5.46 -12.41 -7.68
C ALA A 144 -6.19 -13.23 -6.62
N GLY A 145 -7.52 -13.08 -6.51
CA GLY A 145 -8.36 -13.92 -5.65
C GLY A 145 -8.27 -15.41 -6.00
N GLN A 146 -8.24 -15.75 -7.30
CA GLN A 146 -8.03 -17.13 -7.78
C GLN A 146 -6.65 -17.68 -7.42
N LEU A 147 -5.66 -16.80 -7.21
CA LEU A 147 -4.32 -17.14 -6.74
C LEU A 147 -4.21 -17.19 -5.22
N GLY A 148 -5.31 -17.03 -4.49
CA GLY A 148 -5.33 -17.02 -3.02
C GLY A 148 -4.90 -15.69 -2.38
N LEU A 149 -4.72 -14.64 -3.18
CA LEU A 149 -4.40 -13.31 -2.66
C LEU A 149 -5.67 -12.58 -2.21
N ALA A 150 -5.62 -11.94 -1.05
CA ALA A 150 -6.70 -11.17 -0.48
C ALA A 150 -6.18 -9.80 0.00
N PRO A 151 -7.03 -8.75 0.01
CA PRO A 151 -6.64 -7.46 0.58
C PRO A 151 -6.39 -7.58 2.09
N ASP A 152 -5.88 -6.52 2.70
CA ASP A 152 -5.89 -6.38 4.14
C ASP A 152 -7.36 -6.32 4.63
N PRO A 153 -7.68 -6.87 5.82
CA PRO A 153 -9.06 -6.91 6.30
C PRO A 153 -9.58 -5.52 6.69
N ASP A 154 -8.72 -4.69 7.26
CA ASP A 154 -8.99 -3.33 7.69
C ASP A 154 -7.69 -2.53 7.84
N PHE A 155 -7.82 -1.22 8.06
CA PHE A 155 -6.64 -0.36 8.22
C PHE A 155 -6.04 -0.45 9.63
N ASP A 156 -6.80 -0.85 10.63
CA ASP A 156 -6.32 -1.10 12.00
C ASP A 156 -5.24 -2.20 12.01
N SER A 157 -5.44 -3.26 11.22
CA SER A 157 -4.48 -4.36 11.09
C SER A 157 -3.17 -3.90 10.45
N ILE A 158 -3.22 -3.00 9.48
CA ILE A 158 -2.03 -2.40 8.85
C ILE A 158 -1.23 -1.59 9.86
N ILE A 159 -1.91 -0.79 10.70
CA ILE A 159 -1.24 -0.01 11.77
C ILE A 159 -0.60 -0.93 12.82
N ARG A 160 -1.33 -1.98 13.27
CA ARG A 160 -0.79 -2.92 14.26
C ARG A 160 0.43 -3.68 13.73
N MET A 161 0.42 -4.05 12.44
CA MET A 161 1.55 -4.68 11.76
C MET A 161 2.77 -3.77 11.77
N HIS A 162 2.58 -2.50 11.40
CA HIS A 162 3.64 -1.49 11.43
C HIS A 162 4.24 -1.30 12.84
N LEU A 163 3.40 -1.27 13.88
CA LEU A 163 3.86 -1.18 15.27
C LEU A 163 4.67 -2.41 15.70
N ALA A 164 4.27 -3.61 15.28
CA ALA A 164 4.97 -4.85 15.58
C ALA A 164 6.36 -4.90 14.93
N GLU A 165 6.50 -4.37 13.70
CA GLU A 165 7.78 -4.28 12.99
C GLU A 165 8.69 -3.15 13.49
N SER A 166 8.09 -2.07 14.02
CA SER A 166 8.81 -0.91 14.54
C SER A 166 9.11 -1.01 16.04
N GLY A 167 8.84 -2.16 16.67
CA GLY A 167 9.21 -2.45 18.06
C GLY A 167 10.70 -2.22 18.28
N PRO A 168 11.18 -2.04 19.54
CA PRO A 168 12.54 -1.63 19.82
C PRO A 168 13.52 -2.52 19.06
N GLU A 169 14.30 -1.91 18.15
CA GLU A 169 15.50 -2.57 17.64
C GLU A 169 16.29 -2.99 18.88
N GLU A 170 16.42 -4.30 19.10
CA GLU A 170 17.39 -4.80 20.04
C GLU A 170 18.71 -4.13 19.65
N GLU A 171 19.23 -3.26 20.53
CA GLU A 171 20.60 -2.79 20.48
C GLU A 171 21.51 -4.01 20.56
N GLY A 172 21.62 -4.71 19.42
CA GLY A 172 22.38 -5.91 19.18
C GLY A 172 23.71 -5.60 18.54
N GLY A 173 24.69 -5.31 19.39
CA GLY A 173 26.05 -5.78 19.18
C GLY A 173 26.90 -5.00 18.19
N ARG A 174 27.78 -4.26 18.80
CA ARG A 174 29.10 -3.79 18.29
C ARG A 174 29.81 -4.81 17.39
#